data_d77e61d32495263f2aac1c94dfd96b54
#
_entry.id   d77e61d32495263f2aac1c94dfd96b54
#
_cell.length_a   1.000
_cell.length_b   1.000
_cell.length_c   1.000
_cell.angle_alpha   90.00
_cell.angle_beta   90.00
_cell.angle_gamma   90.00
#
_symmetry.space_group_name_H-M   'P 1'
#
loop_
_entity.id
_entity.type
_entity.pdbx_description
1 polymer ?
#
loop_
_entity_poly.entity_id
_entity_poly.type
_entity_poly.pdbx_seq_one_letter_code
_entity_poly.pdbx_strand_id
1 'polypeptide(L)'
;KVTIIGCGEVGRASIHQSIQIGASVTAIDVNENTLEDLKNKYGENISTIISGTDEAVNAIRSADLVIGAVLLPGRKPPVVVTEEDISAMEQGTVIVDVAIDQGGCVEGVKPNTHSDPFEIRNGVIVSAIANLPGAVPRTSSIELSTNLQKYVDNLLIENWFDKYKNNESLRPSLQIHNGLLLSEEVADSLSLTLSKLV
;
A
#
# COMPACT_ATOMS: atom_id res chain seq x y z
N LYS A 1 -19.85 -2.48 -5.94
CA LYS A 1 -18.65 -2.09 -6.71
C LYS A 1 -17.49 -1.87 -5.76
N VAL A 2 -16.35 -2.48 -6.04
CA VAL A 2 -15.12 -2.31 -5.21
C VAL A 2 -14.02 -1.76 -6.10
N THR A 3 -13.46 -0.61 -5.73
CA THR A 3 -12.31 0.00 -6.40
C THR A 3 -11.07 -0.13 -5.52
N ILE A 4 -10.02 -0.75 -6.04
CA ILE A 4 -8.75 -0.95 -5.35
C ILE A 4 -7.68 -0.10 -6.03
N ILE A 5 -6.99 0.75 -5.25
CA ILE A 5 -5.95 1.68 -5.72
C ILE A 5 -4.60 1.20 -5.17
N GLY A 6 -3.69 0.85 -6.07
CA GLY A 6 -2.42 0.21 -5.75
C GLY A 6 -2.54 -1.31 -5.73
N CYS A 7 -1.94 -1.97 -6.73
CA CYS A 7 -2.06 -3.42 -6.99
C CYS A 7 -0.80 -4.19 -6.57
N GLY A 8 -0.16 -3.77 -5.45
CA GLY A 8 0.88 -4.51 -4.75
C GLY A 8 0.32 -5.73 -3.99
N GLU A 9 1.05 -6.26 -3.02
CA GLU A 9 0.64 -7.47 -2.26
C GLU A 9 -0.74 -7.32 -1.61
N VAL A 10 -0.98 -6.21 -0.89
CA VAL A 10 -2.26 -5.95 -0.23
C VAL A 10 -3.39 -5.75 -1.24
N GLY A 11 -3.13 -4.96 -2.30
CA GLY A 11 -4.12 -4.72 -3.34
C GLY A 11 -4.50 -5.99 -4.09
N ARG A 12 -3.53 -6.85 -4.45
CA ARG A 12 -3.79 -8.15 -5.10
C ARG A 12 -4.60 -9.10 -4.20
N ALA A 13 -4.33 -9.11 -2.89
CA ALA A 13 -5.11 -9.87 -1.93
C ALA A 13 -6.55 -9.34 -1.82
N SER A 14 -6.73 -8.03 -1.77
CA SER A 14 -8.04 -7.37 -1.74
C SER A 14 -8.84 -7.64 -3.01
N ILE A 15 -8.21 -7.56 -4.19
CA ILE A 15 -8.81 -7.91 -5.49
C ILE A 15 -9.32 -9.36 -5.46
N HIS A 16 -8.45 -10.29 -5.05
CA HIS A 16 -8.81 -11.71 -4.99
C HIS A 16 -10.03 -11.95 -4.11
N GLN A 17 -10.03 -11.43 -2.89
CA GLN A 17 -11.15 -11.57 -1.96
C GLN A 17 -12.44 -10.93 -2.49
N SER A 18 -12.34 -9.74 -3.07
CA SER A 18 -13.49 -9.02 -3.63
C SER A 18 -14.15 -9.80 -4.79
N ILE A 19 -13.35 -10.40 -5.67
CA ILE A 19 -13.84 -11.25 -6.75
C ILE A 19 -14.51 -12.50 -6.18
N GLN A 20 -13.92 -13.15 -5.16
CA GLN A 20 -14.45 -14.37 -4.56
C GLN A 20 -15.84 -14.18 -3.93
N ILE A 21 -16.12 -13.00 -3.39
CA ILE A 21 -17.45 -12.66 -2.83
C ILE A 21 -18.43 -12.13 -3.89
N GLY A 22 -18.03 -12.11 -5.17
CA GLY A 22 -18.91 -11.71 -6.28
C GLY A 22 -19.04 -10.20 -6.49
N ALA A 23 -18.10 -9.39 -5.98
CA ALA A 23 -18.10 -7.96 -6.23
C ALA A 23 -17.70 -7.63 -7.68
N SER A 24 -18.21 -6.51 -8.21
CA SER A 24 -17.68 -5.89 -9.42
C SER A 24 -16.41 -5.12 -9.07
N VAL A 25 -15.24 -5.58 -9.53
CA VAL A 25 -13.94 -5.10 -9.10
C VAL A 25 -13.29 -4.23 -10.16
N THR A 26 -12.80 -3.05 -9.75
CA THR A 26 -11.94 -2.18 -10.54
C THR A 26 -10.58 -2.04 -9.84
N ALA A 27 -9.51 -2.36 -10.56
CA ALA A 27 -8.13 -2.21 -10.11
C ALA A 27 -7.49 -0.99 -10.76
N ILE A 28 -6.88 -0.12 -9.95
CA ILE A 28 -6.19 1.09 -10.40
C ILE A 28 -4.72 0.99 -9.98
N ASP A 29 -3.79 1.16 -10.94
CA ASP A 29 -2.35 1.20 -10.68
C ASP A 29 -1.66 2.13 -11.67
N VAL A 30 -0.44 2.56 -11.36
CA VAL A 30 0.42 3.33 -12.28
C VAL A 30 1.19 2.41 -13.24
N ASN A 31 1.30 1.13 -12.93
CA ASN A 31 2.09 0.15 -13.68
C ASN A 31 1.19 -0.68 -14.61
N GLU A 32 1.30 -0.42 -15.92
CA GLU A 32 0.54 -1.11 -16.95
C GLU A 32 0.76 -2.63 -16.94
N ASN A 33 2.00 -3.10 -16.71
CA ASN A 33 2.30 -4.53 -16.66
C ASN A 33 1.55 -5.22 -15.51
N THR A 34 1.45 -4.54 -14.34
CA THR A 34 0.66 -5.04 -13.19
C THR A 34 -0.81 -5.18 -13.54
N LEU A 35 -1.36 -4.20 -14.26
CA LEU A 35 -2.76 -4.22 -14.71
C LEU A 35 -3.02 -5.31 -15.75
N GLU A 36 -2.08 -5.51 -16.68
CA GLU A 36 -2.14 -6.57 -17.68
C GLU A 36 -2.09 -7.96 -17.02
N ASP A 37 -1.19 -8.19 -16.07
CA ASP A 37 -1.13 -9.42 -15.29
C ASP A 37 -2.46 -9.73 -14.59
N LEU A 38 -3.09 -8.72 -13.99
CA LEU A 38 -4.39 -8.87 -13.35
C LEU A 38 -5.49 -9.20 -14.35
N LYS A 39 -5.50 -8.53 -15.51
CA LYS A 39 -6.44 -8.79 -16.58
C LYS A 39 -6.27 -10.22 -17.14
N ASN A 40 -5.04 -10.67 -17.33
CA ASN A 40 -4.75 -12.04 -17.78
C ASN A 40 -5.19 -13.08 -16.74
N LYS A 41 -5.03 -12.79 -15.46
CA LYS A 41 -5.39 -13.71 -14.36
C LYS A 41 -6.89 -13.83 -14.13
N TYR A 42 -7.64 -12.73 -14.21
CA TYR A 42 -9.05 -12.67 -13.80
C TYR A 42 -10.03 -12.46 -14.96
N GLY A 43 -9.54 -12.15 -16.17
CA GLY A 43 -10.35 -12.00 -17.37
C GLY A 43 -11.45 -10.93 -17.23
N GLU A 44 -12.68 -11.32 -17.48
CA GLU A 44 -13.86 -10.44 -17.40
C GLU A 44 -14.30 -10.09 -15.97
N ASN A 45 -13.74 -10.77 -14.95
CA ASN A 45 -14.10 -10.53 -13.55
C ASN A 45 -13.44 -9.29 -12.95
N ILE A 46 -12.62 -8.55 -13.73
CA ILE A 46 -11.93 -7.36 -13.28
C ILE A 46 -11.89 -6.31 -14.40
N SER A 47 -12.10 -5.06 -14.02
CA SER A 47 -11.74 -3.89 -14.81
C SER A 47 -10.39 -3.34 -14.34
N THR A 48 -9.54 -2.91 -15.27
CA THR A 48 -8.22 -2.37 -14.96
C THR A 48 -8.09 -0.98 -15.56
N ILE A 49 -7.63 -0.01 -14.77
CA ILE A 49 -7.55 1.41 -15.16
C ILE A 49 -6.20 1.97 -14.74
N ILE A 50 -5.58 2.76 -15.62
CA ILE A 50 -4.33 3.47 -15.28
C ILE A 50 -4.63 4.62 -14.33
N SER A 51 -3.80 4.76 -13.29
CA SER A 51 -3.96 5.84 -12.31
C SER A 51 -3.75 7.23 -12.93
N GLY A 52 -4.45 8.24 -12.41
CA GLY A 52 -4.33 9.63 -12.87
C GLY A 52 -5.18 9.98 -14.09
N THR A 53 -6.10 9.12 -14.50
CA THR A 53 -7.06 9.38 -15.58
C THR A 53 -8.43 9.78 -15.03
N ASP A 54 -9.24 10.46 -15.84
CA ASP A 54 -10.64 10.79 -15.51
C ASP A 54 -11.47 9.51 -15.25
N GLU A 55 -11.13 8.42 -15.94
CA GLU A 55 -11.77 7.12 -15.75
C GLU A 55 -11.48 6.57 -14.34
N ALA A 56 -10.24 6.72 -13.85
CA ALA A 56 -9.88 6.33 -12.48
C ALA A 56 -10.65 7.16 -11.44
N VAL A 57 -10.76 8.47 -11.63
CA VAL A 57 -11.57 9.36 -10.77
C VAL A 57 -13.03 8.92 -10.75
N ASN A 58 -13.62 8.64 -11.91
CA ASN A 58 -15.01 8.17 -12.01
C ASN A 58 -15.20 6.80 -11.32
N ALA A 59 -14.26 5.88 -11.46
CA ALA A 59 -14.29 4.58 -10.79
C ALA A 59 -14.21 4.71 -9.26
N ILE A 60 -13.43 5.67 -8.75
CA ILE A 60 -13.35 5.99 -7.32
C ILE A 60 -14.68 6.56 -6.82
N ARG A 61 -15.22 7.58 -7.49
CA ARG A 61 -16.45 8.29 -7.08
C ARG A 61 -17.71 7.42 -7.15
N SER A 62 -17.74 6.41 -8.03
CA SER A 62 -18.88 5.51 -8.22
C SER A 62 -18.82 4.18 -7.48
N ALA A 63 -17.79 3.98 -6.67
CA ALA A 63 -17.60 2.75 -5.88
C ALA A 63 -18.47 2.74 -4.62
N ASP A 64 -18.85 1.54 -4.17
CA ASP A 64 -19.46 1.30 -2.85
C ASP A 64 -18.37 1.12 -1.78
N LEU A 65 -17.20 0.60 -2.19
CA LEU A 65 -16.02 0.41 -1.36
C LEU A 65 -14.77 0.81 -2.14
N VAL A 66 -13.96 1.70 -1.56
CA VAL A 66 -12.63 2.06 -2.04
C VAL A 66 -11.56 1.53 -1.09
N ILE A 67 -10.55 0.84 -1.61
CA ILE A 67 -9.41 0.35 -0.82
C ILE A 67 -8.15 1.04 -1.35
N GLY A 68 -7.56 1.90 -0.52
CA GLY A 68 -6.29 2.56 -0.79
C GLY A 68 -5.13 1.69 -0.28
N ALA A 69 -4.36 1.08 -1.20
CA ALA A 69 -3.25 0.18 -0.90
C ALA A 69 -1.95 0.61 -1.61
N VAL A 70 -1.76 1.92 -1.73
CA VAL A 70 -0.58 2.50 -2.38
C VAL A 70 0.63 2.42 -1.46
N LEU A 71 1.71 1.82 -1.93
CA LEU A 71 2.98 1.71 -1.22
C LEU A 71 4.11 2.29 -2.08
N LEU A 72 4.82 3.27 -1.53
CA LEU A 72 6.11 3.73 -2.06
C LEU A 72 7.19 3.40 -1.04
N PRO A 73 8.15 2.51 -1.35
CA PRO A 73 9.20 2.14 -0.41
C PRO A 73 9.97 3.36 0.10
N GLY A 74 10.05 3.52 1.44
CA GLY A 74 10.77 4.62 2.08
C GLY A 74 10.17 6.03 1.93
N ARG A 75 9.00 6.16 1.29
CA ARG A 75 8.34 7.46 1.03
C ARG A 75 6.88 7.45 1.46
N LYS A 76 6.36 8.64 1.76
CA LYS A 76 4.93 8.83 1.95
C LYS A 76 4.20 8.59 0.62
N PRO A 77 3.09 7.83 0.59
CA PRO A 77 2.28 7.67 -0.61
C PRO A 77 1.69 9.02 -1.05
N PRO A 78 1.43 9.19 -2.36
CA PRO A 78 0.68 10.34 -2.85
C PRO A 78 -0.78 10.26 -2.40
N VAL A 79 -1.45 11.41 -2.34
CA VAL A 79 -2.90 11.46 -2.20
C VAL A 79 -3.52 10.98 -3.52
N VAL A 80 -4.36 9.94 -3.44
CA VAL A 80 -5.06 9.34 -4.59
C VAL A 80 -6.58 9.43 -4.48
N VAL A 81 -7.10 9.75 -3.29
CA VAL A 81 -8.50 10.09 -3.05
C VAL A 81 -8.54 11.46 -2.40
N THR A 82 -9.09 12.43 -3.09
CA THR A 82 -9.17 13.82 -2.62
C THR A 82 -10.44 14.08 -1.83
N GLU A 83 -10.51 15.20 -1.10
CA GLU A 83 -11.73 15.63 -0.41
C GLU A 83 -12.87 15.95 -1.42
N GLU A 84 -12.52 16.38 -2.64
CA GLU A 84 -13.49 16.55 -3.73
C GLU A 84 -14.09 15.22 -4.15
N ASP A 85 -13.27 14.16 -4.24
CA ASP A 85 -13.75 12.81 -4.57
C ASP A 85 -14.70 12.29 -3.48
N ILE A 86 -14.33 12.45 -2.21
CA ILE A 86 -15.17 12.06 -1.06
C ILE A 86 -16.52 12.78 -1.11
N SER A 87 -16.50 14.09 -1.40
CA SER A 87 -17.73 14.89 -1.49
C SER A 87 -18.63 14.52 -2.67
N ALA A 88 -18.08 13.90 -3.70
CA ALA A 88 -18.81 13.43 -4.89
C ALA A 88 -19.33 11.99 -4.76
N MET A 89 -18.94 11.25 -3.74
CA MET A 89 -19.40 9.86 -3.49
C MET A 89 -20.82 9.82 -2.93
N GLU A 90 -21.49 8.70 -3.14
CA GLU A 90 -22.78 8.44 -2.50
C GLU A 90 -22.63 8.27 -0.98
N GLN A 91 -23.64 8.73 -0.23
CA GLN A 91 -23.68 8.51 1.21
C GLN A 91 -23.72 7.02 1.54
N GLY A 92 -22.93 6.61 2.51
CA GLY A 92 -22.77 5.22 2.90
C GLY A 92 -21.62 4.50 2.19
N THR A 93 -20.98 5.12 1.20
CA THR A 93 -19.73 4.62 0.62
C THR A 93 -18.67 4.45 1.72
N VAL A 94 -17.85 3.42 1.61
CA VAL A 94 -16.77 3.11 2.53
C VAL A 94 -15.42 3.30 1.84
N ILE A 95 -14.50 3.98 2.52
CA ILE A 95 -13.10 4.09 2.12
C ILE A 95 -12.24 3.42 3.20
N VAL A 96 -11.34 2.53 2.81
CA VAL A 96 -10.35 1.92 3.70
C VAL A 96 -8.96 2.31 3.22
N ASP A 97 -8.26 3.13 3.99
CA ASP A 97 -6.88 3.52 3.73
C ASP A 97 -5.92 2.58 4.44
N VAL A 98 -5.42 1.56 3.72
CA VAL A 98 -4.45 0.59 4.25
C VAL A 98 -3.03 1.19 4.26
N ALA A 99 -2.80 2.28 3.52
CA ALA A 99 -1.51 2.96 3.46
C ALA A 99 -1.26 3.89 4.67
N ILE A 100 -2.19 3.96 5.63
CA ILE A 100 -2.13 4.90 6.75
C ILE A 100 -0.85 4.82 7.57
N ASP A 101 -0.27 3.64 7.76
CA ASP A 101 0.98 3.44 8.50
C ASP A 101 2.17 4.19 7.88
N GLN A 102 2.06 4.56 6.61
CA GLN A 102 3.05 5.35 5.86
C GLN A 102 2.60 6.78 5.57
N GLY A 103 1.53 7.21 6.20
CA GLY A 103 0.98 8.56 6.10
C GLY A 103 -0.28 8.70 5.28
N GLY A 104 -0.84 7.58 4.81
CA GLY A 104 -2.12 7.52 4.11
C GLY A 104 -2.11 8.03 2.67
N CYS A 105 -3.05 7.55 1.88
CA CYS A 105 -3.26 7.95 0.49
C CYS A 105 -4.61 8.66 0.26
N VAL A 106 -5.40 8.86 1.32
CA VAL A 106 -6.62 9.67 1.33
C VAL A 106 -6.32 11.05 1.90
N GLU A 107 -6.80 12.10 1.27
CA GLU A 107 -6.55 13.48 1.70
C GLU A 107 -7.05 13.74 3.11
N GLY A 108 -6.19 14.38 3.95
CA GLY A 108 -6.54 14.77 5.32
C GLY A 108 -6.81 13.62 6.29
N VAL A 109 -6.60 12.35 5.88
CA VAL A 109 -6.80 11.18 6.73
C VAL A 109 -5.88 11.19 7.95
N LYS A 110 -6.41 10.73 9.08
CA LYS A 110 -5.65 10.52 10.32
C LYS A 110 -5.77 9.05 10.74
N PRO A 111 -4.75 8.51 11.43
CA PRO A 111 -4.84 7.14 11.93
C PRO A 111 -6.01 6.94 12.88
N ASN A 112 -6.82 5.94 12.57
CA ASN A 112 -7.85 5.43 13.47
C ASN A 112 -7.30 4.32 14.38
N THR A 113 -8.10 3.93 15.38
CA THR A 113 -7.83 2.79 16.26
C THR A 113 -8.94 1.75 16.12
N HIS A 114 -8.71 0.53 16.62
CA HIS A 114 -9.77 -0.49 16.64
C HIS A 114 -10.97 -0.11 17.54
N SER A 115 -10.77 0.78 18.50
CA SER A 115 -11.85 1.28 19.39
C SER A 115 -12.63 2.44 18.75
N ASP A 116 -12.00 3.17 17.83
CA ASP A 116 -12.57 4.27 17.05
C ASP A 116 -12.16 4.07 15.57
N PRO A 117 -12.84 3.14 14.86
CA PRO A 117 -12.32 2.57 13.62
C PRO A 117 -12.54 3.40 12.37
N PHE A 118 -13.34 4.44 12.41
CA PHE A 118 -13.64 5.29 11.26
C PHE A 118 -14.10 6.69 11.65
N GLU A 119 -14.05 7.58 10.71
CA GLU A 119 -14.74 8.88 10.76
C GLU A 119 -15.76 8.98 9.61
N ILE A 120 -16.72 9.90 9.73
CA ILE A 120 -17.70 10.16 8.66
C ILE A 120 -17.39 11.53 8.05
N ARG A 121 -17.17 11.54 6.73
CA ARG A 121 -16.95 12.76 5.94
C ARG A 121 -18.01 12.83 4.84
N ASN A 122 -18.81 13.87 4.85
CA ASN A 122 -19.88 14.08 3.85
C ASN A 122 -20.82 12.85 3.66
N GLY A 123 -21.02 12.05 4.73
CA GLY A 123 -21.80 10.83 4.68
C GLY A 123 -21.04 9.58 4.22
N VAL A 124 -19.76 9.72 3.87
CA VAL A 124 -18.84 8.63 3.52
C VAL A 124 -18.10 8.16 4.79
N ILE A 125 -17.98 6.86 4.95
CA ILE A 125 -17.25 6.23 6.06
C ILE A 125 -15.79 6.10 5.65
N VAL A 126 -14.88 6.78 6.35
CA VAL A 126 -13.44 6.71 6.08
C VAL A 126 -12.76 6.00 7.24
N SER A 127 -12.17 4.85 6.96
CA SER A 127 -11.45 4.01 7.92
C SER A 127 -9.96 3.95 7.56
N ALA A 128 -9.11 4.29 8.53
CA ALA A 128 -7.66 4.28 8.39
C ALA A 128 -7.02 3.70 9.66
N ILE A 129 -7.36 2.46 9.97
CA ILE A 129 -6.89 1.78 11.18
C ILE A 129 -5.40 1.46 11.03
N ALA A 130 -4.58 2.05 11.89
CA ALA A 130 -3.16 1.76 11.94
C ALA A 130 -2.89 0.31 12.39
N ASN A 131 -1.88 -0.32 11.80
CA ASN A 131 -1.47 -1.69 12.11
C ASN A 131 -2.64 -2.70 12.01
N LEU A 132 -3.37 -2.69 10.91
CA LEU A 132 -4.44 -3.67 10.63
C LEU A 132 -4.03 -5.13 10.90
N PRO A 133 -2.79 -5.60 10.59
CA PRO A 133 -2.33 -6.94 10.95
C PRO A 133 -2.38 -7.25 12.44
N GLY A 134 -2.36 -6.23 13.30
CA GLY A 134 -2.50 -6.37 14.75
C GLY A 134 -3.87 -6.90 15.19
N ALA A 135 -4.89 -6.84 14.36
CA ALA A 135 -6.21 -7.45 14.63
C ALA A 135 -6.20 -8.99 14.56
N VAL A 136 -5.23 -9.57 13.85
CA VAL A 136 -5.04 -11.02 13.69
C VAL A 136 -3.60 -11.44 14.05
N PRO A 137 -3.14 -11.17 15.29
CA PRO A 137 -1.73 -11.14 15.64
C PRO A 137 -1.03 -12.49 15.48
N ARG A 138 -1.72 -13.58 15.72
CA ARG A 138 -1.14 -14.94 15.55
C ARG A 138 -0.81 -15.18 14.07
N THR A 139 -1.75 -14.98 13.18
CA THR A 139 -1.57 -15.20 11.73
C THR A 139 -0.48 -14.29 11.20
N SER A 140 -0.57 -12.99 11.52
CA SER A 140 0.39 -11.98 11.06
C SER A 140 1.81 -12.26 11.51
N SER A 141 2.02 -12.70 12.78
CA SER A 141 3.35 -13.02 13.30
C SER A 141 3.94 -14.26 12.64
N ILE A 142 3.13 -15.28 12.37
CA ILE A 142 3.58 -16.50 11.69
C ILE A 142 4.01 -16.17 10.25
N GLU A 143 3.16 -15.47 9.51
CA GLU A 143 3.44 -15.09 8.13
C GLU A 143 4.67 -14.18 8.03
N LEU A 144 4.77 -13.17 8.89
CA LEU A 144 5.91 -12.28 8.93
C LEU A 144 7.21 -13.04 9.24
N SER A 145 7.22 -13.91 10.26
CA SER A 145 8.38 -14.72 10.64
C SER A 145 8.83 -15.61 9.50
N THR A 146 7.89 -16.31 8.85
CA THR A 146 8.19 -17.22 7.73
C THR A 146 8.83 -16.47 6.56
N ASN A 147 8.30 -15.29 6.24
CA ASN A 147 8.82 -14.48 5.14
C ASN A 147 10.15 -13.78 5.47
N LEU A 148 10.40 -13.42 6.73
CA LEU A 148 11.64 -12.78 7.15
C LEU A 148 12.79 -13.74 7.36
N GLN A 149 12.55 -15.02 7.70
CA GLN A 149 13.57 -15.98 8.07
C GLN A 149 14.71 -16.06 7.04
N LYS A 150 14.39 -16.15 5.77
CA LYS A 150 15.39 -16.20 4.67
C LYS A 150 16.34 -15.00 4.63
N TYR A 151 15.87 -13.83 5.09
CA TYR A 151 16.69 -12.60 5.17
C TYR A 151 17.51 -12.60 6.45
N VAL A 152 16.93 -13.01 7.57
CA VAL A 152 17.63 -13.12 8.86
C VAL A 152 18.78 -14.13 8.77
N ASP A 153 18.60 -15.28 8.14
CA ASP A 153 19.63 -16.28 7.91
C ASP A 153 20.83 -15.69 7.15
N ASN A 154 20.60 -14.76 6.24
CA ASN A 154 21.66 -14.06 5.52
C ASN A 154 22.46 -13.07 6.40
N LEU A 155 21.89 -12.59 7.52
CA LEU A 155 22.59 -11.70 8.46
C LEU A 155 23.51 -12.47 9.42
N LEU A 156 23.33 -13.81 9.55
CA LEU A 156 24.11 -14.66 10.43
C LEU A 156 25.43 -15.17 9.83
N ILE A 157 25.67 -14.87 8.56
CA ILE A 157 26.90 -15.28 7.86
C ILE A 157 28.01 -14.26 8.05
N GLU A 158 29.26 -14.72 8.00
CA GLU A 158 30.41 -13.83 7.89
C GLU A 158 30.32 -12.97 6.63
N ASN A 159 30.75 -11.72 6.73
CA ASN A 159 30.71 -10.72 5.63
C ASN A 159 29.29 -10.46 5.11
N TRP A 160 28.25 -10.57 5.96
CA TRP A 160 26.87 -10.27 5.61
C TRP A 160 26.70 -8.89 4.97
N PHE A 161 27.47 -7.88 5.46
CA PHE A 161 27.38 -6.52 4.96
C PHE A 161 27.80 -6.41 3.48
N ASP A 162 28.92 -7.05 3.10
CA ASP A 162 29.37 -7.07 1.70
C ASP A 162 28.37 -7.80 0.81
N LYS A 163 27.76 -8.86 1.32
CA LYS A 163 26.70 -9.56 0.60
C LYS A 163 25.50 -8.66 0.33
N TYR A 164 25.04 -7.91 1.33
CA TYR A 164 23.91 -6.98 1.17
C TYR A 164 24.28 -5.79 0.29
N LYS A 165 25.44 -5.18 0.50
CA LYS A 165 25.93 -4.04 -0.28
C LYS A 165 26.03 -4.34 -1.78
N ASN A 166 26.48 -5.54 -2.13
CA ASN A 166 26.74 -5.95 -3.52
C ASN A 166 25.58 -6.69 -4.19
N ASN A 167 24.47 -6.92 -3.50
CA ASN A 167 23.28 -7.57 -4.04
C ASN A 167 22.20 -6.55 -4.34
N GLU A 168 21.82 -6.41 -5.60
CA GLU A 168 20.82 -5.42 -6.06
C GLU A 168 19.47 -5.58 -5.37
N SER A 169 19.07 -6.81 -5.05
CA SER A 169 17.79 -7.09 -4.37
C SER A 169 17.82 -6.81 -2.85
N LEU A 170 18.99 -6.94 -2.21
CA LEU A 170 19.15 -6.74 -0.76
C LEU A 170 19.61 -5.33 -0.39
N ARG A 171 20.38 -4.69 -1.27
CA ARG A 171 20.94 -3.34 -1.04
C ARG A 171 19.89 -2.31 -0.62
N PRO A 172 18.67 -2.25 -1.19
CA PRO A 172 17.65 -1.31 -0.78
C PRO A 172 17.18 -1.47 0.68
N SER A 173 17.43 -2.63 1.31
CA SER A 173 17.12 -2.85 2.72
C SER A 173 18.14 -2.23 3.69
N LEU A 174 19.33 -1.84 3.20
CA LEU A 174 20.37 -1.18 3.98
C LEU A 174 20.08 0.31 4.11
N GLN A 175 19.37 0.69 5.14
CA GLN A 175 19.03 2.09 5.37
C GLN A 175 20.10 2.81 6.17
N ILE A 176 20.60 2.21 7.26
CA ILE A 176 21.63 2.77 8.12
C ILE A 176 22.64 1.67 8.48
N HIS A 177 23.94 1.97 8.36
CA HIS A 177 25.01 1.10 8.82
C HIS A 177 26.13 1.93 9.49
N ASN A 178 26.51 1.57 10.72
CA ASN A 178 27.52 2.28 11.51
C ASN A 178 27.31 3.80 11.58
N GLY A 179 26.06 4.24 11.71
CA GLY A 179 25.69 5.66 11.78
C GLY A 179 25.66 6.38 10.42
N LEU A 180 25.93 5.68 9.32
CA LEU A 180 25.86 6.22 7.96
C LEU A 180 24.48 5.95 7.36
N LEU A 181 23.81 7.00 6.87
CA LEU A 181 22.54 6.90 6.15
C LEU A 181 22.83 6.48 4.69
N LEU A 182 22.31 5.32 4.27
CA LEU A 182 22.61 4.67 3.00
C LEU A 182 21.44 4.65 2.01
N SER A 183 20.21 4.92 2.47
CA SER A 183 19.01 4.98 1.63
C SER A 183 18.76 6.39 1.15
N GLU A 184 18.72 6.57 -0.17
CA GLU A 184 18.41 7.83 -0.83
C GLU A 184 16.96 8.25 -0.54
N GLU A 185 16.02 7.28 -0.59
CA GLU A 185 14.60 7.51 -0.33
C GLU A 185 14.34 8.02 1.09
N VAL A 186 15.06 7.46 2.08
CA VAL A 186 14.94 7.92 3.47
C VAL A 186 15.59 9.29 3.64
N ALA A 187 16.75 9.53 3.00
CA ALA A 187 17.43 10.82 3.03
C ALA A 187 16.51 11.92 2.48
N ASP A 188 15.91 11.71 1.32
CA ASP A 188 14.97 12.64 0.68
C ASP A 188 13.74 12.90 1.56
N SER A 189 13.11 11.82 2.07
CA SER A 189 11.88 11.93 2.87
C SER A 189 12.07 12.71 4.17
N LEU A 190 13.27 12.61 4.76
CA LEU A 190 13.62 13.27 6.03
C LEU A 190 14.45 14.55 5.84
N SER A 191 14.74 14.95 4.59
CA SER A 191 15.63 16.08 4.26
C SER A 191 17.00 15.96 4.92
N LEU A 192 17.55 14.74 4.94
CA LEU A 192 18.86 14.41 5.50
C LEU A 192 19.91 14.25 4.40
N THR A 193 21.18 14.39 4.77
CA THR A 193 22.29 14.17 3.84
C THR A 193 22.60 12.69 3.72
N LEU A 194 22.59 12.17 2.49
CA LEU A 194 23.03 10.81 2.19
C LEU A 194 24.51 10.65 2.48
N SER A 195 24.88 9.58 3.20
CA SER A 195 26.27 9.24 3.47
C SER A 195 26.87 8.44 2.31
N LYS A 196 28.15 8.65 2.05
CA LYS A 196 28.88 7.82 1.08
C LYS A 196 29.55 6.66 1.83
N LEU A 197 29.31 5.43 1.36
CA LEU A 197 30.14 4.30 1.75
C LEU A 197 31.51 4.46 1.10
N VAL A 198 32.52 4.55 1.93
CA VAL A 198 33.94 4.55 1.50
C VAL A 198 34.39 3.09 1.34
#